data_c24df98496fe1f3045a592f119b110fc
#
_entry.id   c24df98496fe1f3045a592f119b110fc
#
_cell.length_a   1.000
_cell.length_b   1.000
_cell.length_c   1.000
_cell.angle_alpha   90.00
_cell.angle_beta   90.00
_cell.angle_gamma   90.00
#
_symmetry.space_group_name_H-M   'P 1'
#
loop_
_entity.id
_entity.type
_entity.pdbx_description
1 polymer ?
#
loop_
_entity_poly.entity_id
_entity_poly.type
_entity_poly.pdbx_seq_one_letter_code
_entity_poly.pdbx_strand_id
1 'polypeptide(L)'
;VVRVKKKICWLSAGVSSFIAGWLERETIDEFIYIDVADQHPDSMRFIKDCEKALGKEVKILKSEYECVENCVLMFNGFRHAMTGFAPCTNWLKKRVRKDWEDEHWDDEITYVWGMDSEEQHRAERLVEGMSHFKHQFPLIEKGITKQEAHGILKQLGIK
;
A
#
# COMPACT_ATOMS: atom_id res chain seq x y z
N VAL A 1 -13.22 26.41 3.11
CA VAL A 1 -12.33 25.30 3.47
C VAL A 1 -11.35 25.07 2.34
N VAL A 2 -10.07 25.23 2.63
CA VAL A 2 -9.03 24.98 1.62
C VAL A 2 -8.77 23.47 1.54
N ARG A 3 -9.03 22.88 0.38
CA ARG A 3 -8.67 21.48 0.15
C ARG A 3 -7.17 21.36 -0.04
N VAL A 4 -6.56 20.46 0.71
CA VAL A 4 -5.13 20.14 0.57
C VAL A 4 -5.00 19.05 -0.48
N LYS A 5 -4.10 19.26 -1.45
CA LYS A 5 -3.75 18.22 -2.43
C LYS A 5 -2.65 17.38 -1.86
N LYS A 6 -2.87 16.08 -1.74
CA LYS A 6 -1.88 15.13 -1.22
C LYS A 6 -1.68 13.98 -2.19
N LYS A 7 -0.45 13.59 -2.35
CA LYS A 7 -0.06 12.41 -3.12
C LYS A 7 0.51 11.38 -2.15
N ILE A 8 -0.15 10.22 -2.07
CA ILE A 8 0.11 9.20 -1.05
C ILE A 8 0.54 7.91 -1.73
N CYS A 9 1.59 7.29 -1.22
CA CYS A 9 2.04 5.97 -1.63
C CYS A 9 1.85 4.97 -0.50
N TRP A 10 1.04 3.94 -0.73
CA TRP A 10 0.86 2.84 0.20
C TRP A 10 1.91 1.77 -0.07
N LEU A 11 2.86 1.62 0.85
CA LEU A 11 3.87 0.58 0.77
C LEU A 11 3.31 -0.73 1.34
N SER A 12 3.62 -1.84 0.68
CA SER A 12 3.13 -3.17 1.09
C SER A 12 4.25 -4.07 1.61
N ALA A 13 5.43 -3.54 1.87
CA ALA A 13 6.66 -4.29 2.12
C ALA A 13 7.07 -5.18 0.94
N GLY A 14 6.51 -4.92 -0.24
CA GLY A 14 6.86 -5.57 -1.50
C GLY A 14 7.68 -4.67 -2.41
N VAL A 15 8.40 -5.28 -3.34
CA VAL A 15 9.32 -4.57 -4.23
C VAL A 15 8.59 -3.57 -5.14
N SER A 16 7.49 -4.00 -5.74
CA SER A 16 6.77 -3.17 -6.72
C SER A 16 6.26 -1.86 -6.11
N SER A 17 5.68 -1.92 -4.91
CA SER A 17 5.17 -0.70 -4.24
C SER A 17 6.30 0.26 -3.88
N PHE A 18 7.44 -0.27 -3.45
CA PHE A 18 8.62 0.55 -3.16
C PHE A 18 9.16 1.22 -4.43
N ILE A 19 9.33 0.48 -5.52
CA ILE A 19 9.87 1.04 -6.77
C ILE A 19 8.92 2.09 -7.35
N ALA A 20 7.61 1.86 -7.31
CA ALA A 20 6.63 2.86 -7.72
C ALA A 20 6.80 4.16 -6.92
N GLY A 21 6.90 4.03 -5.60
CA GLY A 21 7.14 5.16 -4.71
C GLY A 21 8.48 5.85 -4.96
N TRP A 22 9.52 5.09 -5.21
CA TRP A 22 10.85 5.63 -5.48
C TRP A 22 10.90 6.43 -6.78
N LEU A 23 10.24 5.95 -7.84
CA LEU A 23 10.16 6.66 -9.13
C LEU A 23 9.45 8.00 -9.00
N GLU A 24 8.47 8.11 -8.14
CA GLU A 24 7.67 9.32 -7.91
C GLU A 24 8.01 10.04 -6.59
N ARG A 25 9.13 9.69 -5.95
CA ARG A 25 9.48 10.15 -4.60
C ARG A 25 9.48 11.66 -4.42
N GLU A 26 9.80 12.42 -5.47
CA GLU A 26 9.88 13.88 -5.38
C GLU A 26 8.50 14.53 -5.27
N THR A 27 7.47 13.87 -5.80
CA THR A 27 6.10 14.40 -5.83
C THR A 27 5.20 13.80 -4.75
N ILE A 28 5.61 12.69 -4.13
CA ILE A 28 4.83 12.03 -3.08
C ILE A 28 4.98 12.78 -1.76
N ASP A 29 3.85 13.13 -1.15
CA ASP A 29 3.80 13.84 0.12
C ASP A 29 3.99 12.92 1.32
N GLU A 30 3.37 11.74 1.30
CA GLU A 30 3.45 10.77 2.39
C GLU A 30 3.58 9.35 1.87
N PHE A 31 4.44 8.57 2.54
CA PHE A 31 4.55 7.12 2.39
C PHE A 31 3.94 6.47 3.62
N ILE A 32 3.02 5.53 3.42
CA ILE A 32 2.30 4.88 4.51
C ILE A 32 2.44 3.36 4.39
N TYR A 33 2.73 2.71 5.49
CA TYR A 33 2.78 1.26 5.62
C TYR A 33 1.83 0.81 6.71
N ILE A 34 1.00 -0.18 6.41
CA ILE A 34 0.09 -0.78 7.41
C ILE A 34 0.79 -2.02 7.97
N ASP A 35 1.18 -1.95 9.24
CA ASP A 35 1.86 -3.04 9.92
C ASP A 35 0.87 -4.02 10.51
N VAL A 36 1.13 -5.30 10.28
CA VAL A 36 0.38 -6.43 10.88
C VAL A 36 1.41 -7.32 11.58
N ALA A 37 1.15 -7.64 12.84
CA ALA A 37 2.10 -8.39 13.67
C ALA A 37 2.52 -9.75 13.09
N ASP A 38 1.63 -10.37 12.31
CA ASP A 38 1.89 -11.70 11.69
C ASP A 38 2.59 -11.63 10.34
N GLN A 39 2.99 -10.46 9.89
CA GLN A 39 3.74 -10.35 8.64
C GLN A 39 5.16 -10.88 8.81
N HIS A 40 5.81 -11.14 7.68
CA HIS A 40 7.17 -11.65 7.69
C HIS A 40 8.07 -10.76 8.57
N PRO A 41 8.91 -11.37 9.46
CA PRO A 41 9.75 -10.58 10.38
C PRO A 41 10.66 -9.56 9.69
N ASP A 42 10.99 -9.82 8.44
CA ASP A 42 11.85 -8.96 7.62
C ASP A 42 11.14 -7.75 7.03
N SER A 43 9.81 -7.67 7.12
CA SER A 43 9.02 -6.58 6.53
C SER A 43 9.41 -5.21 7.12
N MET A 44 9.55 -5.11 8.43
CA MET A 44 9.94 -3.86 9.07
C MET A 44 11.38 -3.45 8.71
N ARG A 45 12.30 -4.40 8.61
CA ARG A 45 13.65 -4.12 8.14
C ARG A 45 13.62 -3.55 6.72
N PHE A 46 12.87 -4.20 5.84
CA PHE A 46 12.70 -3.73 4.46
C PHE A 46 12.11 -2.32 4.40
N ILE A 47 11.08 -2.04 5.19
CA ILE A 47 10.47 -0.70 5.25
C ILE A 47 11.49 0.34 5.74
N LYS A 48 12.31 0.03 6.72
CA LYS A 48 13.36 0.94 7.19
C LYS A 48 14.43 1.19 6.12
N ASP A 49 14.81 0.17 5.37
CA ASP A 49 15.75 0.31 4.26
C ASP A 49 15.15 1.17 3.14
N CYS A 50 13.86 0.98 2.86
CA CYS A 50 13.12 1.82 1.92
C CYS A 50 13.09 3.28 2.36
N GLU A 51 12.83 3.53 3.63
CA GLU A 51 12.79 4.87 4.21
C GLU A 51 14.13 5.60 3.99
N LYS A 52 15.23 4.92 4.20
CA LYS A 52 16.57 5.48 3.95
C LYS A 52 16.80 5.80 2.48
N ALA A 53 16.41 4.90 1.58
CA ALA A 53 16.57 5.09 0.15
C ALA A 53 15.67 6.21 -0.40
N LEU A 54 14.46 6.36 0.14
CA LEU A 54 13.53 7.41 -0.25
C LEU A 54 13.93 8.78 0.30
N GLY A 55 14.67 8.83 1.40
CA GLY A 55 14.99 10.06 2.10
C GLY A 55 13.78 10.72 2.75
N LYS A 56 12.70 9.96 2.98
CA LYS A 56 11.45 10.41 3.60
C LYS A 56 10.98 9.41 4.62
N GLU A 57 10.34 9.90 5.68
CA GLU A 57 9.76 9.07 6.72
C GLU A 57 8.57 8.26 6.18
N VAL A 58 8.49 6.99 6.57
CA VAL A 58 7.34 6.12 6.29
C VAL A 58 6.45 6.09 7.53
N LYS A 59 5.22 6.56 7.36
CA LYS A 59 4.22 6.53 8.43
C LYS A 59 3.69 5.11 8.60
N ILE A 60 3.69 4.62 9.83
CA ILE A 60 3.24 3.25 10.14
C ILE A 60 1.88 3.31 10.82
N LEU A 61 0.90 2.61 10.23
CA LEU A 61 -0.44 2.47 10.78
C LEU A 61 -0.67 1.03 11.22
N LYS A 62 -1.51 0.84 12.23
CA LYS A 62 -1.86 -0.48 12.76
C LYS A 62 -3.37 -0.63 12.90
N SER A 63 -3.87 -1.85 12.69
CA SER A 63 -5.26 -2.20 12.98
C SER A 63 -5.48 -2.33 14.49
N GLU A 64 -6.70 -2.07 14.93
CA GLU A 64 -7.13 -2.35 16.29
C GLU A 64 -7.05 -3.84 16.65
N TYR A 65 -7.14 -4.74 15.67
CA TYR A 65 -7.00 -6.18 15.87
C TYR A 65 -5.55 -6.65 15.92
N GLU A 66 -4.62 -5.84 15.48
CA GLU A 66 -3.16 -6.04 15.48
C GLU A 66 -2.66 -7.24 14.69
N CYS A 67 -3.29 -8.43 14.83
CA CYS A 67 -2.81 -9.65 14.20
C CYS A 67 -3.95 -10.51 13.62
N VAL A 68 -3.58 -11.48 12.78
CA VAL A 68 -4.53 -12.38 12.13
C VAL A 68 -5.29 -13.21 13.17
N GLU A 69 -4.62 -13.68 14.21
CA GLU A 69 -5.23 -14.49 15.26
C GLU A 69 -6.40 -13.76 15.94
N ASN A 70 -6.19 -12.51 16.35
CA ASN A 70 -7.25 -11.71 16.97
C ASN A 70 -8.43 -11.51 16.03
N CYS A 71 -8.15 -11.27 14.75
CA CYS A 71 -9.20 -11.09 13.75
C CYS A 71 -10.01 -12.37 13.54
N VAL A 72 -9.34 -13.52 13.44
CA VAL A 72 -9.98 -14.83 13.28
C VAL A 72 -10.85 -15.16 14.49
N LEU A 73 -10.36 -14.91 15.70
CA LEU A 73 -11.12 -15.16 16.93
C LEU A 73 -12.37 -14.28 16.99
N MET A 74 -12.27 -13.01 16.63
CA MET A 74 -13.40 -12.08 16.66
C MET A 74 -14.49 -12.45 15.64
N PHE A 75 -14.11 -12.86 14.43
CA PHE A 75 -15.06 -13.16 13.35
C PHE A 75 -15.30 -14.66 13.13
N ASN A 76 -14.75 -15.49 14.00
CA ASN A 76 -14.95 -16.94 14.01
C ASN A 76 -14.60 -17.63 12.67
N GLY A 77 -13.53 -17.20 12.04
CA GLY A 77 -13.02 -17.84 10.84
C GLY A 77 -12.19 -16.94 9.91
N PHE A 78 -11.59 -17.57 8.92
CA PHE A 78 -10.74 -16.85 7.94
C PHE A 78 -11.55 -16.24 6.80
N ARG A 79 -12.63 -16.88 6.37
CA ARG A 79 -13.45 -16.44 5.26
C ARG A 79 -14.89 -16.91 5.41
N HIS A 80 -15.82 -16.04 5.11
CA HIS A 80 -17.23 -16.39 5.10
C HIS A 80 -17.56 -17.21 3.86
N ALA A 81 -18.14 -18.42 4.06
CA ALA A 81 -18.36 -19.39 2.97
C ALA A 81 -19.28 -18.87 1.84
N MET A 82 -20.32 -18.12 2.19
CA MET A 82 -21.31 -17.62 1.21
C MET A 82 -20.89 -16.33 0.52
N THR A 83 -20.30 -15.39 1.24
CA THR A 83 -20.00 -14.06 0.73
C THR A 83 -18.55 -13.90 0.29
N GLY A 84 -17.67 -14.83 0.66
CA GLY A 84 -16.23 -14.71 0.44
C GLY A 84 -15.56 -13.64 1.27
N PHE A 85 -16.27 -13.04 2.24
CA PHE A 85 -15.71 -12.02 3.12
C PHE A 85 -14.54 -12.57 3.93
N ALA A 86 -13.41 -11.87 3.87
CA ALA A 86 -12.19 -12.24 4.59
C ALA A 86 -11.88 -11.18 5.67
N PRO A 87 -12.27 -11.42 6.93
CA PRO A 87 -12.10 -10.44 8.02
C PRO A 87 -10.67 -9.95 8.16
N CYS A 88 -9.68 -10.83 8.02
CA CYS A 88 -8.27 -10.45 8.14
C CYS A 88 -7.87 -9.36 7.16
N THR A 89 -8.19 -9.53 5.87
CA THR A 89 -7.88 -8.52 4.86
C THR A 89 -8.64 -7.23 5.11
N ASN A 90 -9.93 -7.34 5.45
CA ASN A 90 -10.76 -6.17 5.68
C ASN A 90 -10.32 -5.37 6.91
N TRP A 91 -10.18 -6.02 8.06
CA TRP A 91 -9.91 -5.32 9.33
C TRP A 91 -8.45 -4.95 9.54
N LEU A 92 -7.51 -5.77 9.04
CA LEU A 92 -6.09 -5.51 9.23
C LEU A 92 -5.50 -4.52 8.23
N LYS A 93 -6.10 -4.39 7.04
CA LYS A 93 -5.57 -3.49 5.99
C LYS A 93 -6.62 -2.53 5.43
N LYS A 94 -7.68 -3.05 4.83
CA LYS A 94 -8.67 -2.21 4.15
C LYS A 94 -9.37 -1.23 5.09
N ARG A 95 -9.72 -1.67 6.29
CA ARG A 95 -10.36 -0.81 7.28
C ARG A 95 -9.42 0.28 7.79
N VAL A 96 -8.15 -0.06 8.00
CA VAL A 96 -7.13 0.90 8.40
C VAL A 96 -6.99 2.00 7.36
N ARG A 97 -6.94 1.64 6.08
CA ARG A 97 -6.90 2.61 4.98
C ARG A 97 -8.16 3.46 4.94
N LYS A 98 -9.33 2.84 5.08
CA LYS A 98 -10.60 3.57 5.07
C LYS A 98 -10.70 4.58 6.21
N ASP A 99 -10.27 4.21 7.40
CA ASP A 99 -10.25 5.11 8.55
C ASP A 99 -9.32 6.31 8.29
N TRP A 100 -8.18 6.08 7.67
CA TRP A 100 -7.28 7.14 7.26
C TRP A 100 -7.95 8.04 6.21
N GLU A 101 -8.64 7.47 5.23
CA GLU A 101 -9.38 8.22 4.20
C GLU A 101 -10.47 9.08 4.82
N ASP A 102 -11.20 8.56 5.81
CA ASP A 102 -12.26 9.27 6.51
C ASP A 102 -11.70 10.48 7.30
N GLU A 103 -10.51 10.35 7.86
CA GLU A 103 -9.82 11.47 8.54
C GLU A 103 -9.37 12.57 7.56
N HIS A 104 -9.19 12.23 6.29
CA HIS A 104 -8.72 13.12 5.24
C HIS A 104 -9.77 13.39 4.17
N TRP A 105 -11.05 13.27 4.50
CA TRP A 105 -12.17 13.36 3.55
C TRP A 105 -12.23 14.70 2.78
N ASP A 106 -11.72 15.78 3.38
CA ASP A 106 -11.66 17.10 2.76
C ASP A 106 -10.51 17.27 1.77
N ASP A 107 -9.55 16.36 1.79
CA ASP A 107 -8.35 16.47 0.97
C ASP A 107 -8.57 15.90 -0.43
N GLU A 108 -7.89 16.47 -1.41
CA GLU A 108 -7.81 15.90 -2.75
C GLU A 108 -6.65 14.91 -2.80
N ILE A 109 -6.96 13.62 -2.84
CA ILE A 109 -5.98 12.55 -2.70
C ILE A 109 -5.67 11.92 -4.05
N THR A 110 -4.38 11.78 -4.35
CA THR A 110 -3.86 10.96 -5.44
C THR A 110 -3.08 9.80 -4.83
N TYR A 111 -3.44 8.58 -5.21
CA TYR A 111 -2.72 7.38 -4.77
C TYR A 111 -1.71 6.92 -5.80
N VAL A 112 -0.54 6.53 -5.34
CA VAL A 112 0.50 5.88 -6.13
C VAL A 112 0.52 4.40 -5.76
N TRP A 113 0.28 3.53 -6.74
CA TRP A 113 0.16 2.09 -6.52
C TRP A 113 1.30 1.32 -7.15
N GLY A 114 1.70 0.25 -6.49
CA GLY A 114 2.80 -0.61 -6.90
C GLY A 114 2.42 -1.76 -7.82
N MET A 115 1.46 -1.55 -8.70
CA MET A 115 1.10 -2.57 -9.69
C MET A 115 2.03 -2.50 -10.89
N ASP A 116 2.59 -3.64 -11.28
CA ASP A 116 3.50 -3.71 -12.43
C ASP A 116 2.76 -3.84 -13.77
N SER A 117 3.52 -3.87 -14.86
CA SER A 117 2.97 -3.88 -16.21
C SER A 117 2.10 -5.11 -16.55
N GLU A 118 2.22 -6.18 -15.78
CA GLU A 118 1.45 -7.41 -15.95
C GLU A 118 0.13 -7.39 -15.16
N GLU A 119 -0.07 -6.39 -14.29
CA GLU A 119 -1.22 -6.29 -13.41
C GLU A 119 -2.26 -5.25 -13.85
N GLN A 120 -2.30 -4.91 -15.13
CA GLN A 120 -3.20 -3.86 -15.65
C GLN A 120 -4.68 -4.12 -15.34
N HIS A 121 -5.14 -5.35 -15.43
CA HIS A 121 -6.51 -5.73 -15.06
C HIS A 121 -6.84 -5.41 -13.61
N ARG A 122 -5.89 -5.67 -12.73
CA ARG A 122 -6.03 -5.40 -11.31
C ARG A 122 -6.11 -3.90 -11.05
N ALA A 123 -5.28 -3.12 -11.77
CA ALA A 123 -5.29 -1.66 -11.68
C ALA A 123 -6.64 -1.09 -12.13
N GLU A 124 -7.18 -1.57 -13.24
CA GLU A 124 -8.49 -1.13 -13.73
C GLU A 124 -9.61 -1.38 -12.73
N ARG A 125 -9.64 -2.58 -12.12
CA ARG A 125 -10.62 -2.92 -11.08
C ARG A 125 -10.49 -2.05 -9.85
N LEU A 126 -9.28 -1.72 -9.48
CA LEU A 126 -9.03 -0.84 -8.33
C LEU A 126 -9.55 0.57 -8.61
N VAL A 127 -9.31 1.11 -9.79
CA VAL A 127 -9.81 2.44 -10.19
C VAL A 127 -11.34 2.46 -10.16
N GLU A 128 -12.00 1.44 -10.67
CA GLU A 128 -13.47 1.33 -10.62
C GLU A 128 -14.00 1.32 -9.18
N GLY A 129 -13.33 0.58 -8.30
CA GLY A 129 -13.71 0.48 -6.88
C GLY A 129 -13.44 1.74 -6.07
N MET A 130 -12.59 2.62 -6.54
CA MET A 130 -12.15 3.84 -5.84
C MET A 130 -12.16 5.05 -6.76
N SER A 131 -13.20 5.19 -7.58
CA SER A 131 -13.28 6.20 -8.64
C SER A 131 -13.27 7.66 -8.16
N HIS A 132 -13.53 7.90 -6.89
CA HIS A 132 -13.51 9.25 -6.28
C HIS A 132 -12.10 9.76 -5.94
N PHE A 133 -11.09 8.90 -6.08
CA PHE A 133 -9.68 9.27 -5.92
C PHE A 133 -8.97 9.31 -7.28
N LYS A 134 -7.87 10.04 -7.36
CA LYS A 134 -6.97 9.97 -8.49
C LYS A 134 -5.97 8.85 -8.25
N HIS A 135 -5.55 8.16 -9.30
CA HIS A 135 -4.65 7.02 -9.21
C HIS A 135 -3.50 7.14 -10.19
N GLN A 136 -2.30 6.75 -9.76
CA GLN A 136 -1.12 6.65 -10.61
C GLN A 136 -0.51 5.25 -10.47
N PHE A 137 -0.06 4.71 -11.59
CA PHE A 137 0.57 3.39 -11.66
C PHE A 137 1.91 3.52 -12.38
N PRO A 138 2.96 4.02 -11.70
CA PRO A 138 4.23 4.33 -12.36
C PRO A 138 4.86 3.15 -13.11
N LEU A 139 4.74 1.93 -12.57
CA LEU A 139 5.29 0.74 -13.22
C LEU A 139 4.53 0.39 -14.51
N ILE A 140 3.21 0.53 -14.53
CA ILE A 140 2.41 0.30 -15.72
C ILE A 140 2.70 1.38 -16.77
N GLU A 141 2.75 2.64 -16.36
CA GLU A 141 3.02 3.78 -17.24
C GLU A 141 4.38 3.66 -17.94
N LYS A 142 5.38 3.13 -17.25
CA LYS A 142 6.73 2.94 -17.75
C LYS A 142 6.98 1.55 -18.35
N GLY A 143 5.99 0.67 -18.33
CA GLY A 143 6.11 -0.70 -18.83
C GLY A 143 7.08 -1.57 -18.04
N ILE A 144 7.23 -1.33 -16.74
CA ILE A 144 8.16 -2.05 -15.87
C ILE A 144 7.50 -3.33 -15.34
N THR A 145 8.14 -4.47 -15.56
CA THR A 145 7.71 -5.75 -15.02
C THR A 145 8.18 -5.92 -13.58
N LYS A 146 7.61 -6.91 -12.89
CA LYS A 146 8.03 -7.27 -11.53
C LYS A 146 9.52 -7.61 -11.48
N GLN A 147 10.00 -8.34 -12.47
CA GLN A 147 11.42 -8.72 -12.57
C GLN A 147 12.34 -7.50 -12.75
N GLU A 148 11.92 -6.56 -13.58
CA GLU A 148 12.65 -5.30 -13.77
C GLU A 148 12.66 -4.46 -12.50
N ALA A 149 11.55 -4.43 -11.76
CA ALA A 149 11.47 -3.76 -10.46
C ALA A 149 12.46 -4.36 -9.45
N HIS A 150 12.57 -5.69 -9.40
CA HIS A 150 13.57 -6.36 -8.56
C HIS A 150 15.01 -5.98 -8.97
N GLY A 151 15.26 -5.83 -10.27
CA GLY A 151 16.55 -5.38 -10.79
C GLY A 151 16.91 -3.97 -10.31
N ILE A 152 15.97 -3.07 -10.34
CA ILE A 152 16.15 -1.70 -9.83
C ILE A 152 16.44 -1.71 -8.33
N LEU A 153 15.70 -2.51 -7.56
CA LEU A 153 15.92 -2.65 -6.12
C LEU A 153 17.35 -3.10 -5.81
N LYS A 154 17.84 -4.09 -6.56
CA LYS A 154 19.20 -4.60 -6.41
C LYS A 154 20.24 -3.53 -6.69
N GLN A 155 20.03 -2.70 -7.72
CA GLN A 155 20.92 -1.58 -8.04
C GLN A 155 20.96 -0.54 -6.92
N LEU A 156 19.87 -0.37 -6.17
CA LEU A 156 19.80 0.52 -5.02
C LEU A 156 20.46 -0.05 -3.75
N GLY A 157 20.94 -1.30 -3.81
CA GLY A 157 21.60 -1.96 -2.69
C GLY A 157 20.68 -2.43 -1.57
N ILE A 158 19.40 -2.55 -1.84
CA ILE A 158 18.42 -3.08 -0.86
C ILE A 158 18.22 -4.57 -1.09
N LYS A 159 18.27 -5.34 0.00
CA LYS A 159 18.07 -6.79 -0.06
C LYS A 159 16.65 -7.21 0.27
#